data_781303eb9c9acb8734b73ac182e02324
#
_entry.id   781303eb9c9acb8734b73ac182e02324
#
_cell.length_a   1.000
_cell.length_b   1.000
_cell.length_c   1.000
_cell.angle_alpha   90.00
_cell.angle_beta   90.00
_cell.angle_gamma   90.00
#
_symmetry.space_group_name_H-M   'P 1'
#
loop_
_entity.id
_entity.type
_entity.pdbx_description
1 polymer ?
#
loop_
_entity_poly.entity_id
_entity_poly.type
_entity_poly.pdbx_seq_one_letter_code
_entity_poly.pdbx_strand_id
1 'polypeptide(L)'
;CNEDGSDYDSGNFDWTKAFVPAGQKEWLWQELKKDDLPVVIFIHELLDTFSGIDKELCIGNAEEIVSILEQSGKVVAVIQGHHHAGNYSFRHGIHYFTMKGMIEGSLPENNSFAVIEIDKDLNIYIEGFYNCKNKEMKHNR
;
A
#
# COMPACT_ATOMS: atom_id res chain seq x y z
N CYS A 1 -8.80 -5.83 -10.76
CA CYS A 1 -9.74 -5.89 -11.88
C CYS A 1 -9.53 -4.68 -12.80
N ASN A 2 -10.15 -4.71 -13.96
CA ASN A 2 -10.20 -3.60 -14.91
C ASN A 2 -11.11 -2.46 -14.41
N GLU A 3 -11.06 -1.29 -15.07
CA GLU A 3 -11.85 -0.10 -14.73
C GLU A 3 -13.37 -0.38 -14.81
N ASP A 4 -13.81 -1.22 -15.73
CA ASP A 4 -15.21 -1.63 -15.88
C ASP A 4 -15.68 -2.67 -14.84
N GLY A 5 -14.79 -3.07 -13.92
CA GLY A 5 -15.06 -4.05 -12.87
C GLY A 5 -14.92 -5.51 -13.31
N SER A 6 -14.55 -5.78 -14.56
CA SER A 6 -14.30 -7.14 -15.02
C SER A 6 -13.00 -7.69 -14.42
N ASP A 7 -12.94 -9.00 -14.21
CA ASP A 7 -11.71 -9.67 -13.80
C ASP A 7 -10.67 -9.69 -14.91
N TYR A 8 -9.40 -9.74 -14.52
CA TYR A 8 -8.33 -9.98 -15.48
C TYR A 8 -8.45 -11.41 -16.00
N ASP A 9 -8.35 -11.55 -17.30
CA ASP A 9 -8.17 -12.82 -17.97
C ASP A 9 -6.91 -12.80 -18.85
N SER A 10 -6.61 -13.92 -19.48
CA SER A 10 -5.37 -14.06 -20.26
C SER A 10 -5.28 -13.13 -21.49
N GLY A 11 -6.34 -12.42 -21.82
CA GLY A 11 -6.39 -11.53 -22.98
C GLY A 11 -6.44 -10.04 -22.67
N ASN A 12 -6.75 -9.68 -21.42
CA ASN A 12 -7.00 -8.29 -21.04
C ASN A 12 -6.13 -7.77 -19.88
N PHE A 13 -5.14 -8.53 -19.43
CA PHE A 13 -4.26 -8.08 -18.35
C PHE A 13 -3.39 -6.90 -18.79
N ASP A 14 -3.59 -5.78 -18.12
CA ASP A 14 -2.78 -4.56 -18.25
C ASP A 14 -2.50 -4.03 -16.84
N TRP A 15 -1.29 -4.25 -16.36
CA TRP A 15 -0.88 -3.86 -14.99
C TRP A 15 -0.93 -2.35 -14.76
N THR A 16 -0.94 -1.52 -15.82
CA THR A 16 -1.06 -0.06 -15.73
C THR A 16 -2.50 0.42 -15.51
N LYS A 17 -3.47 -0.50 -15.57
CA LYS A 17 -4.91 -0.18 -15.50
C LYS A 17 -5.61 -0.87 -14.32
N ALA A 18 -4.87 -1.11 -13.24
CA ALA A 18 -5.46 -1.63 -12.01
C ALA A 18 -6.52 -0.68 -11.43
N PHE A 19 -7.61 -1.25 -10.92
CA PHE A 19 -8.75 -0.50 -10.41
C PHE A 19 -9.41 -1.21 -9.23
N VAL A 20 -9.85 -0.47 -8.22
CA VAL A 20 -10.64 -1.01 -7.10
C VAL A 20 -12.13 -0.83 -7.43
N PRO A 21 -12.89 -1.93 -7.65
CA PRO A 21 -14.28 -1.83 -8.04
C PRO A 21 -15.18 -1.31 -6.92
N ALA A 22 -16.37 -0.83 -7.28
CA ALA A 22 -17.31 -0.22 -6.35
C ALA A 22 -17.66 -1.13 -5.17
N GLY A 23 -17.89 -2.43 -5.41
CA GLY A 23 -18.19 -3.40 -4.35
C GLY A 23 -17.04 -3.57 -3.34
N GLN A 24 -15.78 -3.51 -3.80
CA GLN A 24 -14.63 -3.60 -2.91
C GLN A 24 -14.41 -2.30 -2.12
N LYS A 25 -14.71 -1.14 -2.71
CA LYS A 25 -14.70 0.15 -2.00
C LYS A 25 -15.77 0.18 -0.90
N GLU A 26 -16.97 -0.28 -1.20
CA GLU A 26 -18.06 -0.38 -0.22
C GLU A 26 -17.68 -1.34 0.93
N TRP A 27 -17.15 -2.52 0.60
CA TRP A 27 -16.64 -3.46 1.60
C TRP A 27 -15.58 -2.80 2.50
N LEU A 28 -14.58 -2.13 1.92
CA LEU A 28 -13.53 -1.44 2.68
C LEU A 28 -14.13 -0.40 3.63
N TRP A 29 -15.06 0.41 3.14
CA TRP A 29 -15.74 1.42 3.95
C TRP A 29 -16.52 0.80 5.12
N GLN A 30 -17.21 -0.32 4.90
CA GLN A 30 -17.92 -1.04 5.96
C GLN A 30 -16.94 -1.67 6.98
N GLU A 31 -15.83 -2.24 6.53
CA GLU A 31 -14.80 -2.77 7.42
C GLU A 31 -14.23 -1.69 8.33
N LEU A 32 -13.90 -0.54 7.77
CA LEU A 32 -13.37 0.60 8.53
C LEU A 32 -14.37 1.17 9.56
N LYS A 33 -15.66 0.86 9.45
CA LYS A 33 -16.69 1.31 10.39
C LYS A 33 -17.04 0.32 11.50
N LYS A 34 -16.59 -0.94 11.42
CA LYS A 34 -17.04 -2.00 12.33
C LYS A 34 -16.71 -1.74 13.80
N ASP A 35 -15.55 -1.19 14.06
CA ASP A 35 -15.05 -0.93 15.42
C ASP A 35 -14.08 0.25 15.39
N ASP A 36 -13.50 0.61 16.54
CA ASP A 36 -12.55 1.73 16.67
C ASP A 36 -11.08 1.29 16.70
N LEU A 37 -10.78 0.08 16.23
CA LEU A 37 -9.41 -0.42 16.19
C LEU A 37 -8.58 0.26 15.10
N PRO A 38 -7.29 0.50 15.35
CA PRO A 38 -6.37 0.99 14.32
C PRO A 38 -6.18 -0.06 13.24
N VAL A 39 -6.02 0.41 12.00
CA VAL A 39 -5.96 -0.45 10.82
C VAL A 39 -4.64 -0.24 10.08
N VAL A 40 -4.04 -1.35 9.63
CA VAL A 40 -2.96 -1.37 8.63
C VAL A 40 -3.48 -2.02 7.36
N ILE A 41 -3.30 -1.36 6.24
CA ILE A 41 -3.71 -1.85 4.92
C ILE A 41 -2.52 -2.52 4.24
N PHE A 42 -2.74 -3.69 3.66
CA PHE A 42 -1.82 -4.35 2.75
C PHE A 42 -2.43 -4.39 1.36
N ILE A 43 -1.73 -3.85 0.39
CA ILE A 43 -2.19 -3.78 -1.00
C ILE A 43 -1.00 -3.92 -1.93
N HIS A 44 -1.15 -4.52 -3.11
CA HIS A 44 -0.02 -4.66 -4.03
C HIS A 44 0.27 -3.35 -4.76
N GLU A 45 -0.74 -2.74 -5.35
CA GLU A 45 -0.61 -1.52 -6.14
C GLU A 45 -0.44 -0.26 -5.26
N LEU A 46 0.16 0.79 -5.82
CA LEU A 46 0.35 2.04 -5.08
C LEU A 46 -0.93 2.87 -4.96
N LEU A 47 -1.07 3.52 -3.81
CA LEU A 47 -2.13 4.50 -3.53
C LEU A 47 -1.59 5.94 -3.45
N ASP A 48 -0.30 6.13 -3.18
CA ASP A 48 0.29 7.43 -2.85
C ASP A 48 0.69 8.25 -4.08
N THR A 49 -0.29 8.62 -4.92
CA THR A 49 -0.15 9.47 -6.12
C THR A 49 0.57 10.80 -5.85
N PHE A 50 0.65 11.21 -4.58
CA PHE A 50 1.29 12.42 -4.09
C PHE A 50 2.77 12.24 -3.72
N SER A 51 3.33 11.05 -3.82
CA SER A 51 4.71 10.73 -3.39
C SER A 51 5.79 11.13 -4.40
N GLY A 52 5.40 11.58 -5.59
CA GLY A 52 6.32 11.92 -6.68
C GLY A 52 6.70 10.73 -7.58
N ILE A 53 6.15 9.54 -7.32
CA ILE A 53 6.25 8.38 -8.22
C ILE A 53 5.35 8.60 -9.43
N ASP A 54 5.69 7.95 -10.54
CA ASP A 54 4.87 7.95 -11.75
C ASP A 54 3.46 7.44 -11.44
N LYS A 55 2.47 8.23 -11.80
CA LYS A 55 1.06 7.92 -11.53
C LYS A 55 0.56 6.68 -12.26
N GLU A 56 1.21 6.28 -13.34
CA GLU A 56 0.89 5.03 -14.05
C GLU A 56 1.16 3.78 -13.20
N LEU A 57 1.98 3.91 -12.14
CA LEU A 57 2.22 2.84 -11.17
C LEU A 57 1.17 2.79 -10.05
N CYS A 58 0.26 3.75 -10.00
CA CYS A 58 -0.79 3.81 -9.00
C CYS A 58 -2.10 3.23 -9.54
N ILE A 59 -2.94 2.74 -8.66
CA ILE A 59 -4.31 2.35 -9.00
C ILE A 59 -5.04 3.55 -9.63
N GLY A 60 -5.77 3.34 -10.71
CA GLY A 60 -6.44 4.40 -11.45
C GLY A 60 -7.41 5.25 -10.62
N ASN A 61 -8.00 4.67 -9.57
CA ASN A 61 -8.84 5.38 -8.60
C ASN A 61 -8.20 5.51 -7.21
N ALA A 62 -6.87 5.62 -7.13
CA ALA A 62 -6.12 5.72 -5.87
C ALA A 62 -6.62 6.84 -4.96
N GLU A 63 -6.90 8.03 -5.51
CA GLU A 63 -7.37 9.18 -4.72
C GLU A 63 -8.72 8.91 -4.02
N GLU A 64 -9.61 8.14 -4.63
CA GLU A 64 -10.86 7.73 -3.99
C GLU A 64 -10.58 6.82 -2.79
N ILE A 65 -9.67 5.84 -2.95
CA ILE A 65 -9.29 4.94 -1.88
C ILE A 65 -8.61 5.71 -0.75
N VAL A 66 -7.62 6.56 -1.07
CA VAL A 66 -6.95 7.42 -0.08
C VAL A 66 -7.97 8.26 0.69
N SER A 67 -8.96 8.84 0.01
CA SER A 67 -10.03 9.61 0.66
C SER A 67 -10.83 8.76 1.67
N ILE A 68 -11.15 7.51 1.33
CA ILE A 68 -11.82 6.57 2.25
C ILE A 68 -10.94 6.30 3.48
N LEU A 69 -9.64 6.04 3.28
CA LEU A 69 -8.71 5.77 4.37
C LEU A 69 -8.58 6.98 5.31
N GLU A 70 -8.38 8.16 4.77
CA GLU A 70 -8.25 9.41 5.52
C GLU A 70 -9.53 9.74 6.30
N GLN A 71 -10.71 9.61 5.68
CA GLN A 71 -12.00 9.87 6.33
C GLN A 71 -12.29 8.91 7.48
N SER A 72 -11.76 7.70 7.45
CA SER A 72 -11.96 6.74 8.54
C SER A 72 -11.29 7.18 9.84
N GLY A 73 -10.17 7.92 9.76
CA GLY A 73 -9.35 8.34 10.90
C GLY A 73 -8.67 7.19 11.64
N LYS A 74 -8.72 5.96 11.13
CA LYS A 74 -8.25 4.74 11.80
C LYS A 74 -7.01 4.12 11.16
N VAL A 75 -6.76 4.43 9.88
CA VAL A 75 -5.64 3.85 9.17
C VAL A 75 -4.34 4.51 9.61
N VAL A 76 -3.40 3.68 10.07
CA VAL A 76 -2.08 4.13 10.54
C VAL A 76 -1.02 3.94 9.47
N ALA A 77 -1.15 2.91 8.64
CA ALA A 77 -0.22 2.68 7.54
C ALA A 77 -0.86 1.92 6.37
N VAL A 78 -0.30 2.14 5.20
CA VAL A 78 -0.48 1.34 3.98
C VAL A 78 0.87 0.74 3.62
N ILE A 79 0.93 -0.59 3.57
CA ILE A 79 2.10 -1.34 3.11
C ILE A 79 1.78 -1.81 1.69
N GLN A 80 2.57 -1.37 0.75
CA GLN A 80 2.31 -1.56 -0.67
C GLN A 80 3.55 -2.09 -1.41
N GLY A 81 3.39 -2.54 -2.65
CA GLY A 81 4.42 -3.11 -3.49
C GLY A 81 4.52 -2.43 -4.84
N HIS A 82 4.53 -3.20 -5.92
CA HIS A 82 4.50 -2.82 -7.32
C HIS A 82 5.71 -1.97 -7.79
N HIS A 83 6.03 -0.86 -7.16
CA HIS A 83 7.22 -0.06 -7.47
C HIS A 83 8.48 -0.67 -6.84
N HIS A 84 9.21 -1.45 -7.63
CA HIS A 84 10.34 -2.28 -7.16
C HIS A 84 11.50 -1.50 -6.52
N ALA A 85 11.66 -0.21 -6.81
CA ALA A 85 12.66 0.61 -6.14
C ALA A 85 12.35 0.85 -4.66
N GLY A 86 11.10 0.64 -4.26
CA GLY A 86 10.61 0.98 -2.94
C GLY A 86 10.40 2.49 -2.78
N ASN A 87 9.55 2.89 -1.86
CA ASN A 87 9.29 4.29 -1.55
C ASN A 87 8.74 4.45 -0.14
N TYR A 88 8.72 5.69 0.31
CA TYR A 88 8.02 6.07 1.54
C TYR A 88 7.44 7.46 1.41
N SER A 89 6.19 7.60 1.79
CA SER A 89 5.52 8.90 1.93
C SER A 89 4.66 8.94 3.20
N PHE A 90 4.27 10.15 3.61
CA PHE A 90 3.43 10.36 4.78
C PHE A 90 2.43 11.48 4.49
N ARG A 91 1.15 11.21 4.75
CA ARG A 91 0.09 12.18 4.51
C ARG A 91 -1.07 11.97 5.48
N HIS A 92 -1.56 13.05 6.09
CA HIS A 92 -2.71 13.08 6.99
C HIS A 92 -2.70 12.01 8.10
N GLY A 93 -1.51 11.74 8.67
CA GLY A 93 -1.35 10.75 9.73
C GLY A 93 -1.16 9.31 9.25
N ILE A 94 -1.21 9.04 7.95
CA ILE A 94 -1.04 7.72 7.35
C ILE A 94 0.36 7.58 6.75
N HIS A 95 1.06 6.52 7.11
CA HIS A 95 2.32 6.13 6.49
C HIS A 95 2.07 5.26 5.27
N TYR A 96 2.73 5.56 4.16
CA TYR A 96 2.71 4.74 2.95
C TYR A 96 4.12 4.19 2.73
N PHE A 97 4.28 2.89 2.89
CA PHE A 97 5.57 2.21 2.74
C PHE A 97 5.51 1.22 1.59
N THR A 98 6.26 1.50 0.53
CA THR A 98 6.38 0.63 -0.63
C THR A 98 7.56 -0.32 -0.43
N MET A 99 7.27 -1.61 -0.36
CA MET A 99 8.27 -2.66 -0.25
C MET A 99 9.14 -2.71 -1.51
N LYS A 100 10.44 -2.87 -1.30
CA LYS A 100 11.35 -3.09 -2.42
C LYS A 100 11.08 -4.45 -3.09
N GLY A 101 11.12 -4.47 -4.43
CA GLY A 101 10.93 -5.69 -5.20
C GLY A 101 11.97 -6.76 -4.85
N MET A 102 11.52 -8.02 -4.74
CA MET A 102 12.38 -9.16 -4.43
C MET A 102 12.95 -9.86 -5.67
N ILE A 103 12.60 -9.38 -6.86
CA ILE A 103 12.98 -9.99 -8.14
C ILE A 103 14.02 -9.18 -8.92
N GLU A 104 14.53 -8.09 -8.32
CA GLU A 104 15.50 -7.20 -8.96
C GLU A 104 16.93 -7.75 -8.84
N GLY A 105 17.45 -8.33 -9.92
CA GLY A 105 18.81 -8.83 -10.00
C GLY A 105 18.96 -10.30 -9.64
N SER A 106 20.22 -10.73 -9.37
CA SER A 106 20.54 -12.12 -9.08
C SER A 106 20.17 -12.51 -7.65
N LEU A 107 19.79 -13.76 -7.47
CA LEU A 107 19.52 -14.39 -6.18
C LEU A 107 20.81 -14.97 -5.58
N PRO A 108 20.93 -15.05 -4.24
CA PRO A 108 19.95 -14.60 -3.22
C PRO A 108 20.06 -13.13 -2.82
N GLU A 109 21.09 -12.39 -3.27
CA GLU A 109 21.48 -11.07 -2.76
C GLU A 109 20.40 -9.99 -2.98
N ASN A 110 19.53 -10.20 -3.97
CA ASN A 110 18.46 -9.26 -4.31
C ASN A 110 17.07 -9.71 -3.85
N ASN A 111 16.99 -10.74 -3.02
CA ASN A 111 15.74 -11.30 -2.51
C ASN A 111 15.19 -10.46 -1.33
N SER A 112 14.88 -9.21 -1.58
CA SER A 112 14.45 -8.26 -0.56
C SER A 112 13.16 -8.71 0.15
N PHE A 113 13.18 -8.68 1.48
CA PHE A 113 12.01 -8.88 2.32
C PHE A 113 12.14 -8.05 3.60
N ALA A 114 11.11 -8.02 4.42
CA ALA A 114 11.15 -7.35 5.71
C ALA A 114 10.30 -8.06 6.75
N VAL A 115 10.67 -7.86 8.02
CA VAL A 115 9.81 -8.13 9.17
C VAL A 115 9.19 -6.82 9.60
N ILE A 116 7.90 -6.84 9.87
CA ILE A 116 7.13 -5.68 10.32
C ILE A 116 6.66 -5.93 11.75
N GLU A 117 7.05 -5.06 12.66
CA GLU A 117 6.61 -5.08 14.04
C GLU A 117 5.79 -3.82 14.34
N ILE A 118 4.70 -3.98 15.06
CA ILE A 118 3.83 -2.87 15.50
C ILE A 118 3.76 -2.92 17.02
N ASP A 119 4.17 -1.85 17.68
CA ASP A 119 4.11 -1.76 19.13
C ASP A 119 2.73 -1.31 19.64
N LYS A 120 2.55 -1.32 20.97
CA LYS A 120 1.30 -0.91 21.62
C LYS A 120 0.95 0.58 21.42
N ASP A 121 1.92 1.39 21.05
CA ASP A 121 1.76 2.82 20.79
C ASP A 121 1.59 3.10 19.28
N LEU A 122 1.37 2.04 18.49
CA LEU A 122 1.15 2.04 17.03
C LEU A 122 2.36 2.52 16.22
N ASN A 123 3.56 2.54 16.81
CA ASN A 123 4.76 2.72 16.01
C ASN A 123 5.04 1.45 15.21
N ILE A 124 5.45 1.62 13.97
CA ILE A 124 5.73 0.52 13.07
C ILE A 124 7.24 0.50 12.78
N TYR A 125 7.84 -0.66 12.96
CA TYR A 125 9.25 -0.91 12.73
C TYR A 125 9.38 -1.90 11.57
N ILE A 126 10.09 -1.50 10.54
CA ILE A 126 10.44 -2.34 9.39
C ILE A 126 11.89 -2.76 9.54
N GLU A 127 12.13 -4.03 9.79
CA GLU A 127 13.47 -4.63 9.69
C GLU A 127 13.63 -5.21 8.29
N GLY A 128 14.35 -4.50 7.44
CA GLY A 128 14.57 -4.87 6.05
C GLY A 128 15.79 -5.77 5.88
N PHE A 129 15.70 -6.71 4.96
CA PHE A 129 16.78 -7.64 4.62
C PHE A 129 17.20 -7.46 3.16
N TYR A 130 18.47 -7.72 2.88
CA TYR A 130 19.12 -7.50 1.59
C TYR A 130 19.01 -6.03 1.15
N ASN A 131 18.32 -5.77 0.04
CA ASN A 131 18.16 -4.41 -0.48
C ASN A 131 16.98 -3.63 0.14
N CYS A 132 16.16 -4.28 0.98
CA CYS A 132 15.13 -3.58 1.73
C CYS A 132 15.77 -2.84 2.91
N LYS A 133 15.46 -1.55 3.07
CA LYS A 133 16.02 -0.73 4.15
C LYS A 133 15.15 -0.80 5.40
N ASN A 134 15.79 -0.68 6.56
CA ASN A 134 15.08 -0.47 7.81
C ASN A 134 14.31 0.86 7.79
N LYS A 135 13.16 0.87 8.41
CA LYS A 135 12.34 2.08 8.56
C LYS A 135 11.60 2.08 9.89
N GLU A 136 11.62 3.20 10.56
CA GLU A 136 10.76 3.47 11.71
C GLU A 136 9.69 4.49 11.32
N MET A 137 8.44 4.18 11.60
CA MET A 137 7.27 5.01 11.34
C MET A 137 6.57 5.29 12.67
N LYS A 138 6.74 6.52 13.17
CA LYS A 138 6.15 6.94 14.46
C LYS A 138 4.70 7.33 14.27
N HIS A 139 3.84 6.77 15.10
CA HIS A 139 2.45 7.20 15.18
C HIS A 139 2.37 8.55 15.90
N ASN A 140 2.08 9.60 15.14
CA ASN A 140 1.85 10.95 15.68
C ASN A 140 0.33 11.13 15.85
N ARG A 141 -0.15 11.04 17.07
CA ARG A 141 -1.52 11.44 17.44
C ARG A 141 -1.67 12.95 17.45
#